data_e246a0c6c2d64ed09dd305ded0c3d86b
#
_entry.id   e246a0c6c2d64ed09dd305ded0c3d86b
#
_cell.length_a   1.000
_cell.length_b   1.000
_cell.length_c   1.000
_cell.angle_alpha   90.00
_cell.angle_beta   90.00
_cell.angle_gamma   90.00
#
_symmetry.space_group_name_H-M   'P 1'
#
loop_
_entity.id
_entity.type
_entity.pdbx_description
1 polymer ?
#
loop_
_entity_poly.entity_id
_entity_poly.type
_entity_poly.pdbx_seq_one_letter_code
_entity_poly.pdbx_strand_id
1 'polypeptide(L)'
;MKRLATLFVLALLALLAGCSGLRVVDSQVLAVASAPPGVQLQGARYRFERLPSQVGNPEAGLAEQQAEQALAAVGLVRDDAGAQLSVLVGLQGTQYLADPWGSPYPGTYGSISIGRGVPWGTGVGFGMGMRFPPPTQYRREVSLILRDLRSGQVVYETHASHDGPWSDSKTIFATLFKAALANFPNPPAGPQRVNIEIPR
;
A
#
# COMPACT_ATOMS: atom_id res chain seq x y z
N MET A 1 14.68 -50.28 -9.83
CA MET A 1 15.18 -49.07 -10.51
C MET A 1 14.03 -48.11 -10.87
N LYS A 2 12.92 -48.55 -11.51
CA LYS A 2 11.80 -47.65 -11.88
C LYS A 2 11.14 -46.95 -10.69
N ARG A 3 10.90 -47.65 -9.56
CA ARG A 3 10.29 -47.07 -8.36
C ARG A 3 11.16 -46.00 -7.68
N LEU A 4 12.49 -46.16 -7.70
CA LEU A 4 13.42 -45.17 -7.17
C LEU A 4 13.43 -43.88 -8.01
N ALA A 5 13.39 -44.04 -9.33
CA ALA A 5 13.32 -42.90 -10.26
C ALA A 5 12.00 -42.11 -10.09
N THR A 6 10.87 -42.81 -9.87
CA THR A 6 9.58 -42.15 -9.62
C THR A 6 9.57 -41.38 -8.29
N LEU A 7 10.16 -41.91 -7.24
CA LEU A 7 10.29 -41.21 -5.95
C LEU A 7 11.19 -39.98 -6.06
N PHE A 8 12.26 -40.06 -6.82
CA PHE A 8 13.16 -38.93 -7.05
C PHE A 8 12.49 -37.81 -7.86
N VAL A 9 11.69 -38.15 -8.87
CA VAL A 9 10.91 -37.17 -9.65
C VAL A 9 9.82 -36.51 -8.79
N LEU A 10 9.14 -37.28 -7.96
CA LEU A 10 8.15 -36.73 -7.02
C LEU A 10 8.79 -35.79 -5.97
N ALA A 11 9.96 -36.14 -5.45
CA ALA A 11 10.70 -35.30 -4.53
C ALA A 11 11.17 -33.99 -5.22
N LEU A 12 11.62 -34.07 -6.47
CA LEU A 12 12.02 -32.91 -7.26
C LEU A 12 10.84 -31.96 -7.57
N LEU A 13 9.67 -32.55 -7.89
CA LEU A 13 8.43 -31.78 -8.09
C LEU A 13 7.94 -31.10 -6.80
N ALA A 14 8.09 -31.74 -5.66
CA ALA A 14 7.75 -31.15 -4.35
C ALA A 14 8.67 -29.96 -3.98
N LEU A 15 9.94 -30.01 -4.37
CA LEU A 15 10.89 -28.91 -4.18
C LEU A 15 10.60 -27.69 -5.08
N LEU A 16 9.99 -27.88 -6.24
CA LEU A 16 9.58 -26.81 -7.16
C LEU A 16 8.31 -26.10 -6.70
N ALA A 17 7.46 -26.73 -5.89
CA ALA A 17 6.23 -26.14 -5.37
C ALA A 17 6.44 -25.11 -4.23
N GLY A 18 7.67 -24.94 -3.73
CA GLY A 18 8.00 -24.14 -2.55
C GLY A 18 8.16 -22.65 -2.73
N CYS A 19 8.03 -22.09 -3.94
CA CYS A 19 8.18 -20.65 -4.16
C CYS A 19 6.82 -19.94 -4.25
N SER A 20 6.04 -19.90 -3.19
CA SER A 20 4.98 -18.90 -3.06
C SER A 20 5.65 -17.56 -2.80
N GLY A 21 5.79 -16.74 -3.86
CA GLY A 21 6.38 -15.43 -3.75
C GLY A 21 5.52 -14.53 -2.87
N LEU A 22 5.96 -14.26 -1.65
CA LEU A 22 5.41 -13.19 -0.81
C LEU A 22 5.99 -11.85 -1.26
N ARG A 23 5.20 -10.80 -1.17
CA ARG A 23 5.65 -9.43 -1.31
C ARG A 23 5.30 -8.65 -0.04
N VAL A 24 6.17 -7.75 0.35
CA VAL A 24 5.99 -6.90 1.52
C VAL A 24 5.44 -5.56 1.06
N VAL A 25 4.32 -5.14 1.62
CA VAL A 25 3.81 -3.77 1.51
C VAL A 25 4.36 -2.99 2.71
N ASP A 26 5.40 -2.22 2.46
CA ASP A 26 6.00 -1.29 3.42
C ASP A 26 5.16 -0.01 3.43
N SER A 27 4.48 0.25 4.54
CA SER A 27 3.54 1.35 4.68
C SER A 27 4.04 2.36 5.71
N GLN A 28 4.00 3.64 5.35
CA GLN A 28 4.18 4.72 6.30
C GLN A 28 2.83 5.12 6.87
N VAL A 29 2.67 5.03 8.18
CA VAL A 29 1.41 5.28 8.88
C VAL A 29 1.59 6.43 9.86
N LEU A 30 0.68 7.38 9.82
CA LEU A 30 0.51 8.41 10.82
C LEU A 30 -0.91 8.32 11.37
N ALA A 31 -1.05 8.11 12.67
CA ALA A 31 -2.35 8.05 13.30
C ALA A 31 -2.38 8.89 14.60
N VAL A 32 -3.51 9.53 14.85
CA VAL A 32 -3.74 10.36 16.02
C VAL A 32 -5.09 9.99 16.63
N ALA A 33 -5.10 9.68 17.93
CA ALA A 33 -6.31 9.48 18.70
C ALA A 33 -6.55 10.73 19.60
N SER A 34 -7.75 11.27 19.55
CA SER A 34 -8.17 12.45 20.33
C SER A 34 -9.56 12.24 20.94
N ALA A 35 -9.83 11.00 21.42
CA ALA A 35 -11.13 10.70 22.00
C ALA A 35 -11.28 11.38 23.37
N PRO A 36 -12.32 12.24 23.56
CA PRO A 36 -12.58 12.81 24.86
C PRO A 36 -13.05 11.75 25.86
N PRO A 37 -12.96 12.02 27.18
CA PRO A 37 -13.46 11.09 28.19
C PRO A 37 -14.91 10.68 27.93
N GLY A 38 -15.17 9.37 27.97
CA GLY A 38 -16.49 8.78 27.73
C GLY A 38 -16.80 8.38 26.28
N VAL A 39 -15.92 8.69 25.31
CA VAL A 39 -16.03 8.16 23.95
C VAL A 39 -15.23 6.85 23.86
N GLN A 40 -15.93 5.75 23.70
CA GLN A 40 -15.32 4.45 23.47
C GLN A 40 -15.20 4.19 21.97
N LEU A 41 -13.97 3.99 21.51
CA LEU A 41 -13.71 3.64 20.10
C LEU A 41 -13.83 2.13 19.87
N GLN A 42 -13.45 1.31 20.86
CA GLN A 42 -13.53 -0.15 20.77
C GLN A 42 -14.99 -0.60 20.75
N GLY A 43 -15.38 -1.37 19.75
CA GLY A 43 -16.75 -1.88 19.61
C GLY A 43 -17.77 -0.82 19.20
N ALA A 44 -17.36 0.40 18.88
CA ALA A 44 -18.25 1.48 18.50
C ALA A 44 -18.99 1.19 17.19
N ARG A 45 -20.22 1.68 17.10
CA ARG A 45 -21.02 1.61 15.88
C ARG A 45 -20.75 2.83 15.01
N TYR A 46 -20.61 2.61 13.69
CA TYR A 46 -20.32 3.69 12.77
C TYR A 46 -21.19 3.65 11.51
N ARG A 47 -21.25 4.80 10.84
CA ARG A 47 -21.76 4.94 9.47
C ARG A 47 -20.72 5.65 8.62
N PHE A 48 -20.75 5.41 7.30
CA PHE A 48 -19.90 6.19 6.40
C PHE A 48 -20.48 7.60 6.19
N GLU A 49 -19.56 8.55 6.11
CA GLU A 49 -19.80 9.94 5.73
C GLU A 49 -19.14 10.18 4.38
N ARG A 50 -19.83 10.85 3.46
CA ARG A 50 -19.29 11.20 2.14
C ARG A 50 -19.24 12.69 1.96
N LEU A 51 -18.14 13.17 1.41
CA LEU A 51 -18.04 14.54 0.92
C LEU A 51 -18.91 14.71 -0.33
N PRO A 52 -19.39 15.93 -0.65
CA PRO A 52 -20.13 16.19 -1.88
C PRO A 52 -19.44 15.71 -3.15
N SER A 53 -18.08 15.78 -3.19
CA SER A 53 -17.25 15.28 -4.30
C SER A 53 -17.22 13.75 -4.44
N GLN A 54 -17.59 13.02 -3.39
CA GLN A 54 -17.62 11.56 -3.35
C GLN A 54 -19.01 10.99 -3.67
N VAL A 55 -20.04 11.83 -3.61
CA VAL A 55 -21.40 11.40 -3.91
C VAL A 55 -21.51 11.06 -5.40
N GLY A 56 -21.94 9.83 -5.71
CA GLY A 56 -22.04 9.34 -7.09
C GLY A 56 -20.73 8.83 -7.68
N ASN A 57 -19.61 8.92 -6.96
CA ASN A 57 -18.35 8.33 -7.40
C ASN A 57 -18.31 6.83 -7.04
N PRO A 58 -18.23 5.91 -8.02
CA PRO A 58 -18.13 4.47 -7.75
C PRO A 58 -16.87 4.07 -6.99
N GLU A 59 -15.77 4.81 -7.14
CA GLU A 59 -14.52 4.56 -6.39
C GLU A 59 -14.70 4.76 -4.89
N ALA A 60 -15.55 5.72 -4.48
CA ALA A 60 -15.85 5.92 -3.06
C ALA A 60 -16.52 4.69 -2.44
N GLY A 61 -17.45 4.05 -3.16
CA GLY A 61 -18.09 2.82 -2.70
C GLY A 61 -17.11 1.64 -2.57
N LEU A 62 -16.16 1.51 -3.48
CA LEU A 62 -15.11 0.50 -3.39
C LEU A 62 -14.15 0.77 -2.22
N ALA A 63 -13.79 2.02 -2.00
CA ALA A 63 -12.97 2.44 -0.86
C ALA A 63 -13.66 2.13 0.48
N GLU A 64 -14.94 2.46 0.60
CA GLU A 64 -15.75 2.14 1.79
C GLU A 64 -15.81 0.63 2.05
N GLN A 65 -16.02 -0.19 1.01
CA GLN A 65 -16.05 -1.65 1.14
C GLN A 65 -14.71 -2.21 1.66
N GLN A 66 -13.59 -1.68 1.21
CA GLN A 66 -12.26 -2.10 1.68
C GLN A 66 -11.98 -1.60 3.10
N ALA A 67 -12.36 -0.37 3.41
CA ALA A 67 -12.27 0.20 4.74
C ALA A 67 -13.14 -0.57 5.74
N GLU A 68 -14.36 -0.98 5.36
CA GLU A 68 -15.28 -1.76 6.20
C GLU A 68 -14.65 -3.07 6.68
N GLN A 69 -13.93 -3.79 5.81
CA GLN A 69 -13.23 -5.01 6.20
C GLN A 69 -12.14 -4.75 7.25
N ALA A 70 -11.40 -3.65 7.09
CA ALA A 70 -10.35 -3.28 8.03
C ALA A 70 -10.91 -2.76 9.36
N LEU A 71 -11.99 -1.98 9.32
CA LEU A 71 -12.70 -1.48 10.52
C LEU A 71 -13.33 -2.62 11.32
N ALA A 72 -13.94 -3.59 10.64
CA ALA A 72 -14.48 -4.79 11.29
C ALA A 72 -13.39 -5.63 11.97
N ALA A 73 -12.19 -5.73 11.36
CA ALA A 73 -11.07 -6.46 11.95
C ALA A 73 -10.56 -5.85 13.26
N VAL A 74 -10.75 -4.55 13.48
CA VAL A 74 -10.41 -3.86 14.74
C VAL A 74 -11.61 -3.70 15.68
N GLY A 75 -12.74 -4.35 15.37
CA GLY A 75 -13.91 -4.46 16.24
C GLY A 75 -14.93 -3.34 16.09
N LEU A 76 -14.82 -2.46 15.09
CA LEU A 76 -15.87 -1.48 14.78
C LEU A 76 -17.02 -2.14 14.01
N VAL A 77 -18.24 -1.74 14.27
CA VAL A 77 -19.45 -2.35 13.71
C VAL A 77 -20.20 -1.32 12.85
N ARG A 78 -20.44 -1.66 11.59
CA ARG A 78 -21.27 -0.81 10.74
C ARG A 78 -22.74 -0.92 11.15
N ASP A 79 -23.34 0.21 11.48
CA ASP A 79 -24.75 0.33 11.84
C ASP A 79 -25.21 1.75 11.50
N ASP A 80 -25.79 1.92 10.32
CA ASP A 80 -26.17 3.23 9.80
C ASP A 80 -27.27 3.89 10.66
N ALA A 81 -28.12 3.11 11.33
CA ALA A 81 -29.22 3.61 12.18
C ALA A 81 -28.77 3.93 13.61
N GLY A 82 -27.91 3.10 14.19
CA GLY A 82 -27.43 3.23 15.57
C GLY A 82 -25.99 3.76 15.68
N ALA A 83 -25.50 4.42 14.64
CA ALA A 83 -24.12 4.93 14.60
C ALA A 83 -23.84 5.96 15.68
N GLN A 84 -22.71 5.81 16.34
CA GLN A 84 -22.12 6.76 17.28
C GLN A 84 -21.01 7.58 16.62
N LEU A 85 -20.40 7.00 15.59
CA LEU A 85 -19.31 7.61 14.83
C LEU A 85 -19.71 7.77 13.37
N SER A 86 -19.19 8.81 12.72
CA SER A 86 -19.09 8.84 11.26
C SER A 86 -17.65 8.53 10.83
N VAL A 87 -17.49 7.83 9.72
CA VAL A 87 -16.20 7.49 9.12
C VAL A 87 -16.12 8.06 7.72
N LEU A 88 -15.22 9.01 7.53
CA LEU A 88 -14.87 9.53 6.22
C LEU A 88 -13.67 8.74 5.68
N VAL A 89 -13.82 8.21 4.47
CA VAL A 89 -12.78 7.42 3.78
C VAL A 89 -12.18 8.24 2.66
N GLY A 90 -10.87 8.38 2.67
CA GLY A 90 -10.08 8.95 1.57
C GLY A 90 -9.23 7.87 0.90
N LEU A 91 -9.10 8.00 -0.43
CA LEU A 91 -8.27 7.11 -1.24
C LEU A 91 -7.65 7.91 -2.37
N GLN A 92 -6.32 7.81 -2.50
CA GLN A 92 -5.56 8.49 -3.55
C GLN A 92 -4.52 7.55 -4.16
N GLY A 93 -4.45 7.54 -5.48
CA GLY A 93 -3.43 6.80 -6.25
C GLY A 93 -2.79 7.68 -7.29
N THR A 94 -1.46 7.66 -7.37
CA THR A 94 -0.68 8.39 -8.37
C THR A 94 0.37 7.45 -8.94
N GLN A 95 0.63 7.53 -10.23
CA GLN A 95 1.74 6.86 -10.87
C GLN A 95 2.77 7.87 -11.36
N TYR A 96 4.04 7.56 -11.22
CA TYR A 96 5.13 8.39 -11.69
C TYR A 96 6.30 7.53 -12.18
N LEU A 97 7.14 8.11 -13.01
CA LEU A 97 8.37 7.46 -13.46
C LEU A 97 9.46 7.70 -12.40
N ALA A 98 10.01 6.63 -11.85
CA ALA A 98 11.14 6.76 -10.94
C ALA A 98 12.38 7.18 -11.74
N ASP A 99 13.03 8.25 -11.31
CA ASP A 99 14.37 8.58 -11.79
C ASP A 99 15.41 8.00 -10.81
N PRO A 100 15.99 6.84 -11.12
CA PRO A 100 16.94 6.18 -10.22
C PRO A 100 18.27 6.94 -10.07
N TRP A 101 18.49 7.95 -10.90
CA TRP A 101 19.73 8.70 -10.95
C TRP A 101 19.63 10.14 -10.45
N GLY A 102 18.40 10.57 -10.04
CA GLY A 102 18.16 11.93 -9.57
C GLY A 102 18.45 12.99 -10.65
N SER A 103 18.27 12.63 -11.92
CA SER A 103 18.50 13.53 -13.02
C SER A 103 17.50 14.69 -13.02
N PRO A 104 17.95 15.95 -13.06
CA PRO A 104 17.06 17.10 -13.10
C PRO A 104 16.29 17.24 -14.43
N TYR A 105 16.53 16.35 -15.40
CA TYR A 105 15.88 16.36 -16.69
C TYR A 105 14.82 15.26 -16.79
N PRO A 106 13.53 15.60 -16.93
CA PRO A 106 12.49 14.65 -17.24
C PRO A 106 12.81 13.97 -18.58
N GLY A 107 13.01 12.66 -18.56
CA GLY A 107 13.28 11.90 -19.78
C GLY A 107 14.72 11.42 -19.97
N THR A 108 15.61 11.63 -18.99
CA THR A 108 16.96 11.05 -19.04
C THR A 108 16.87 9.56 -18.68
N TYR A 109 17.02 8.72 -19.67
CA TYR A 109 17.09 7.26 -19.50
C TYR A 109 18.51 6.87 -19.09
N GLY A 110 18.63 6.03 -18.07
CA GLY A 110 19.92 5.42 -17.74
C GLY A 110 20.44 4.63 -18.94
N SER A 111 21.64 4.98 -19.43
CA SER A 111 22.32 4.22 -20.47
C SER A 111 23.57 3.56 -19.90
N ILE A 112 23.69 2.26 -20.08
CA ILE A 112 24.96 1.59 -19.89
C ILE A 112 25.63 1.59 -21.26
N SER A 113 26.68 2.39 -21.42
CA SER A 113 27.51 2.38 -22.62
C SER A 113 28.82 1.66 -22.28
N ILE A 114 29.04 0.54 -22.93
CA ILE A 114 30.36 -0.09 -22.97
C ILE A 114 31.06 0.52 -24.17
N GLY A 115 31.85 1.54 -23.94
CA GLY A 115 32.51 2.30 -25.01
C GLY A 115 34.01 2.02 -25.07
N ARG A 116 34.51 2.05 -26.29
CA ARG A 116 35.90 2.13 -26.59
C ARG A 116 36.34 3.58 -26.61
N GLY A 117 37.24 3.94 -25.76
CA GLY A 117 37.93 5.20 -25.84
C GLY A 117 39.25 5.09 -25.11
N VAL A 118 40.29 4.98 -25.85
CA VAL A 118 41.66 5.16 -25.30
C VAL A 118 42.24 6.44 -25.94
N PRO A 119 42.52 7.45 -25.13
CA PRO A 119 43.19 8.66 -25.65
C PRO A 119 44.59 8.42 -26.21
N TRP A 120 45.18 7.26 -25.94
CA TRP A 120 46.56 6.93 -26.28
C TRP A 120 46.66 5.44 -26.66
N GLY A 121 46.53 5.14 -27.95
CA GLY A 121 46.86 3.81 -28.45
C GLY A 121 45.74 3.10 -29.23
N THR A 122 46.15 2.16 -30.09
CA THR A 122 45.31 1.29 -30.88
C THR A 122 44.58 0.28 -30.01
N GLY A 123 43.38 0.57 -29.62
CA GLY A 123 42.50 -0.37 -28.98
C GLY A 123 41.19 -0.47 -29.74
N VAL A 124 40.59 -1.67 -29.91
CA VAL A 124 39.23 -1.87 -30.49
C VAL A 124 38.24 -1.99 -29.36
N GLY A 125 37.28 -1.07 -29.21
CA GLY A 125 36.21 -1.16 -28.26
C GLY A 125 34.88 -1.20 -28.98
N PHE A 126 33.93 -1.97 -28.48
CA PHE A 126 32.56 -1.98 -28.92
C PHE A 126 31.72 -1.26 -27.88
N GLY A 127 31.01 -0.21 -28.29
CA GLY A 127 30.03 0.44 -27.43
C GLY A 127 28.66 -0.16 -27.71
N MET A 128 28.02 -0.79 -26.71
CA MET A 128 26.60 -1.09 -26.75
C MET A 128 25.92 -0.19 -25.71
N GLY A 129 25.17 0.78 -26.20
CA GLY A 129 24.29 1.60 -25.36
C GLY A 129 22.95 0.91 -25.19
N MET A 130 22.62 0.44 -24.00
CA MET A 130 21.28 -0.01 -23.66
C MET A 130 20.56 1.13 -22.92
N ARG A 131 19.44 1.58 -23.47
CA ARG A 131 18.56 2.53 -22.79
C ARG A 131 17.45 1.77 -22.11
N PHE A 132 17.39 1.85 -20.79
CA PHE A 132 16.31 1.29 -20.00
C PHE A 132 15.34 2.42 -19.67
N PRO A 133 14.04 2.28 -20.00
CA PRO A 133 13.06 3.24 -19.53
C PRO A 133 13.02 3.22 -17.99
N PRO A 134 12.84 4.38 -17.34
CA PRO A 134 12.71 4.43 -15.90
C PRO A 134 11.50 3.58 -15.45
N PRO A 135 11.62 2.82 -14.36
CA PRO A 135 10.52 2.01 -13.87
C PRO A 135 9.38 2.89 -13.39
N THR A 136 8.14 2.49 -13.71
CA THR A 136 6.94 3.13 -13.17
C THR A 136 6.80 2.77 -11.71
N GLN A 137 6.58 3.78 -10.88
CA GLN A 137 6.26 3.66 -9.46
C GLN A 137 4.81 4.10 -9.22
N TYR A 138 4.20 3.50 -8.23
CA TYR A 138 2.83 3.77 -7.83
C TYR A 138 2.81 4.21 -6.38
N ARG A 139 2.43 5.46 -6.13
CA ARG A 139 2.16 5.96 -4.79
C ARG A 139 0.68 5.81 -4.50
N ARG A 140 0.37 5.23 -3.36
CA ARG A 140 -1.00 5.03 -2.88
C ARG A 140 -1.11 5.49 -1.46
N GLU A 141 -2.22 6.15 -1.19
CA GLU A 141 -2.51 6.69 0.13
C GLU A 141 -3.98 6.42 0.48
N VAL A 142 -4.22 6.06 1.72
CA VAL A 142 -5.55 5.94 2.30
C VAL A 142 -5.63 6.80 3.55
N SER A 143 -6.82 7.33 3.83
CA SER A 143 -7.11 8.04 5.06
C SER A 143 -8.45 7.61 5.65
N LEU A 144 -8.51 7.60 6.98
CA LEU A 144 -9.72 7.37 7.74
C LEU A 144 -9.84 8.48 8.80
N ILE A 145 -10.98 9.16 8.81
CA ILE A 145 -11.31 10.16 9.83
C ILE A 145 -12.58 9.70 10.53
N LEU A 146 -12.45 9.41 11.82
CA LEU A 146 -13.55 9.01 12.68
C LEU A 146 -13.99 10.22 13.51
N ARG A 147 -15.28 10.54 13.44
CA ARG A 147 -15.88 11.68 14.13
C ARG A 147 -17.00 11.20 15.05
N ASP A 148 -17.02 11.68 16.28
CA ASP A 148 -18.14 11.47 17.20
C ASP A 148 -19.35 12.27 16.72
N LEU A 149 -20.46 11.59 16.45
CA LEU A 149 -21.69 12.21 15.92
C LEU A 149 -22.38 13.14 16.90
N ARG A 150 -22.14 12.95 18.19
CA ARG A 150 -22.77 13.77 19.23
C ARG A 150 -22.06 15.12 19.41
N SER A 151 -20.73 15.12 19.42
CA SER A 151 -19.92 16.33 19.61
C SER A 151 -19.44 16.97 18.30
N GLY A 152 -19.46 16.22 17.19
CA GLY A 152 -18.89 16.63 15.93
C GLY A 152 -17.36 16.64 15.89
N GLN A 153 -16.68 16.21 16.96
CA GLN A 153 -15.21 16.22 17.04
C GLN A 153 -14.59 15.00 16.36
N VAL A 154 -13.43 15.21 15.75
CA VAL A 154 -12.59 14.11 15.27
C VAL A 154 -11.98 13.39 16.46
N VAL A 155 -12.25 12.11 16.60
CA VAL A 155 -11.79 11.26 17.71
C VAL A 155 -10.65 10.34 17.33
N TYR A 156 -10.50 10.07 16.03
CA TYR A 156 -9.40 9.29 15.49
C TYR A 156 -9.16 9.68 14.02
N GLU A 157 -7.91 9.86 13.68
CA GLU A 157 -7.49 10.14 12.31
C GLU A 157 -6.28 9.29 11.97
N THR A 158 -6.24 8.72 10.77
CA THR A 158 -5.09 7.95 10.31
C THR A 158 -4.89 8.08 8.81
N HIS A 159 -3.62 8.09 8.41
CA HIS A 159 -3.16 8.08 7.04
C HIS A 159 -2.13 6.97 6.87
N ALA A 160 -2.23 6.21 5.78
CA ALA A 160 -1.22 5.23 5.41
C ALA A 160 -0.85 5.40 3.95
N SER A 161 0.44 5.41 3.65
CA SER A 161 0.96 5.54 2.29
C SER A 161 1.96 4.44 1.96
N HIS A 162 2.03 4.07 0.68
CA HIS A 162 2.97 3.10 0.13
C HIS A 162 3.44 3.54 -1.24
N ASP A 163 4.74 3.42 -1.49
CA ASP A 163 5.37 3.58 -2.79
C ASP A 163 5.95 2.25 -3.26
N GLY A 164 5.64 1.82 -4.48
CA GLY A 164 6.15 0.55 -4.99
C GLY A 164 5.86 0.30 -6.47
N PRO A 165 6.46 -0.73 -7.05
CA PRO A 165 6.38 -1.02 -8.48
C PRO A 165 5.10 -1.77 -8.90
N TRP A 166 4.28 -2.20 -7.94
CA TRP A 166 3.14 -3.06 -8.23
C TRP A 166 1.90 -2.27 -8.68
N SER A 167 1.27 -2.71 -9.78
CA SER A 167 0.11 -2.04 -10.38
C SER A 167 -1.23 -2.45 -9.78
N ASP A 168 -1.32 -3.55 -9.00
CA ASP A 168 -2.57 -4.04 -8.43
C ASP A 168 -3.07 -3.18 -7.25
N SER A 169 -3.65 -2.06 -7.58
CA SER A 169 -4.11 -1.07 -6.61
C SER A 169 -5.12 -1.63 -5.60
N LYS A 170 -5.99 -2.56 -6.02
CA LYS A 170 -7.03 -3.11 -5.14
C LYS A 170 -6.45 -3.82 -3.91
N THR A 171 -5.48 -4.71 -4.10
CA THR A 171 -4.84 -5.44 -3.00
C THR A 171 -4.00 -4.51 -2.12
N ILE A 172 -3.30 -3.55 -2.74
CA ILE A 172 -2.48 -2.59 -1.99
C ILE A 172 -3.35 -1.68 -1.14
N PHE A 173 -4.45 -1.12 -1.65
CA PHE A 173 -5.35 -0.29 -0.86
C PHE A 173 -5.99 -1.04 0.31
N ALA A 174 -6.44 -2.29 0.10
CA ALA A 174 -6.95 -3.12 1.19
C ALA A 174 -5.89 -3.36 2.28
N THR A 175 -4.63 -3.53 1.89
CA THR A 175 -3.51 -3.70 2.82
C THR A 175 -3.20 -2.39 3.55
N LEU A 176 -3.27 -1.25 2.86
CA LEU A 176 -3.06 0.06 3.49
C LEU A 176 -4.12 0.38 4.54
N PHE A 177 -5.40 0.04 4.33
CA PHE A 177 -6.42 0.20 5.37
C PHE A 177 -6.13 -0.64 6.61
N LYS A 178 -5.63 -1.87 6.44
CA LYS A 178 -5.17 -2.70 7.56
C LYS A 178 -3.97 -2.07 8.28
N ALA A 179 -2.99 -1.55 7.53
CA ALA A 179 -1.84 -0.86 8.09
C ALA A 179 -2.24 0.40 8.87
N ALA A 180 -3.16 1.21 8.31
CA ALA A 180 -3.67 2.43 8.92
C ALA A 180 -4.32 2.20 10.29
N LEU A 181 -4.90 1.01 10.50
CA LEU A 181 -5.57 0.63 11.74
C LEU A 181 -4.75 -0.32 12.63
N ALA A 182 -3.49 -0.61 12.30
CA ALA A 182 -2.66 -1.60 13.02
C ALA A 182 -2.54 -1.33 14.52
N ASN A 183 -2.58 -0.07 14.94
CA ASN A 183 -2.46 0.34 16.34
C ASN A 183 -3.75 1.00 16.90
N PHE A 184 -4.89 0.75 16.25
CA PHE A 184 -6.17 1.22 16.74
C PHE A 184 -6.56 0.52 18.06
N PRO A 185 -7.13 1.20 19.06
CA PRO A 185 -7.47 2.64 19.10
C PRO A 185 -6.37 3.55 19.68
N ASN A 186 -5.22 2.99 20.08
CA ASN A 186 -4.16 3.70 20.79
C ASN A 186 -2.88 3.76 19.95
N PRO A 187 -2.81 4.64 18.94
CA PRO A 187 -1.63 4.76 18.10
C PRO A 187 -0.48 5.39 18.88
N PRO A 188 0.76 4.94 18.68
CA PRO A 188 1.92 5.62 19.22
C PRO A 188 2.13 6.98 18.54
N ALA A 189 2.82 7.89 19.22
CA ALA A 189 3.09 9.21 18.71
C ALA A 189 4.05 9.19 17.51
N GLY A 190 3.72 9.96 16.47
CA GLY A 190 4.54 10.16 15.29
C GLY A 190 4.38 9.10 14.18
N PRO A 191 5.09 9.29 13.06
CA PRO A 191 5.04 8.37 11.93
C PRO A 191 5.62 7.01 12.27
N GLN A 192 5.00 5.95 11.75
CA GLN A 192 5.42 4.58 11.94
C GLN A 192 5.52 3.84 10.61
N ARG A 193 6.37 2.82 10.59
CA ARG A 193 6.47 1.88 9.48
C ARG A 193 5.75 0.59 9.84
N VAL A 194 4.77 0.22 9.02
CA VAL A 194 4.01 -1.01 9.16
C VAL A 194 4.22 -1.86 7.91
N ASN A 195 4.76 -3.06 8.08
CA ASN A 195 5.05 -3.99 7.01
C ASN A 195 4.03 -5.12 7.03
N ILE A 196 3.33 -5.33 5.92
CA ILE A 196 2.35 -6.41 5.78
C ILE A 196 2.76 -7.28 4.59
N GLU A 197 2.91 -8.57 4.85
CA GLU A 197 3.15 -9.55 3.80
C GLU A 197 1.85 -9.95 3.11
N ILE A 198 1.87 -9.94 1.78
CA ILE A 198 0.74 -10.36 0.95
C ILE A 198 1.20 -11.35 -0.13
N PRO A 199 0.34 -12.27 -0.58
CA PRO A 199 0.64 -13.14 -1.72
C PRO A 199 0.90 -12.33 -3.00
N ARG A 200 1.71 -12.87 -3.88
CA ARG A 200 1.88 -12.35 -5.25
C ARG A 200 0.70 -12.70 -6.13
#